data_ee1d695cbd16b94d75105157ad79cf50
#
_entry.id   ee1d695cbd16b94d75105157ad79cf50
#
_cell.length_a   1.000
_cell.length_b   1.000
_cell.length_c   1.000
_cell.angle_alpha   90.00
_cell.angle_beta   90.00
_cell.angle_gamma   90.00
#
_symmetry.space_group_name_H-M   'P 1'
#
loop_
_entity.id
_entity.type
_entity.pdbx_description
1 polymer ?
#
loop_
_entity_poly.entity_id
_entity_poly.type
_entity_poly.pdbx_seq_one_letter_code
_entity_poly.pdbx_strand_id
1 'polypeptide(L)'
;KDHIELRDGNILQSLDVHLKNGHINGITKFKLLLPKTRGNPDDEIILTEIFRSLNIMAPRTFYVTVSNQAKKSRMLFQEKATKEFLEFNKRKESVILEGDERYLYDDDLDHFTNSAYYFSLSKISNKKLIDKNPEYKKIIIHAVTLLNEFYLGALNHYIAENLYDYDYSKVQNLLLDRSKTKILENKNDIYNNIIFATNSYHSLIPHNRKFYWNAEHQSFEPIYYDGNSNILAPLNIEK
;
A
#
# COMPACT_ATOMS: atom_id res chain seq x y z
N LYS A 1 3.17 6.55 -13.28
CA LYS A 1 3.60 6.93 -14.57
C LYS A 1 2.87 6.17 -15.59
N ASP A 2 2.08 5.51 -15.95
CA ASP A 2 2.32 4.75 -17.06
C ASP A 2 1.27 3.79 -17.51
N HIS A 3 0.09 4.06 -17.08
CA HIS A 3 -1.03 3.33 -17.60
C HIS A 3 -1.77 4.23 -18.60
N ILE A 4 -1.30 4.16 -19.83
CA ILE A 4 -1.88 4.84 -20.98
C ILE A 4 -2.44 3.75 -21.89
N GLU A 5 -3.70 3.86 -22.28
CA GLU A 5 -4.32 3.03 -23.31
C GLU A 5 -4.64 3.88 -24.53
N LEU A 6 -4.30 3.38 -25.71
CA LEU A 6 -4.85 3.90 -26.97
C LEU A 6 -6.15 3.15 -27.26
N ARG A 7 -7.27 3.87 -27.24
CA ARG A 7 -8.57 3.32 -27.56
C ARG A 7 -9.26 4.24 -28.56
N ASP A 8 -9.58 3.70 -29.72
CA ASP A 8 -10.24 4.44 -30.81
C ASP A 8 -9.52 5.76 -31.17
N GLY A 9 -8.18 5.74 -31.23
CA GLY A 9 -7.35 6.91 -31.53
C GLY A 9 -7.22 7.92 -30.38
N ASN A 10 -7.72 7.60 -29.19
CA ASN A 10 -7.63 8.47 -28.01
C ASN A 10 -6.76 7.86 -26.93
N ILE A 11 -6.03 8.73 -26.27
CA ILE A 11 -5.21 8.38 -25.10
C ILE A 11 -6.11 8.38 -23.87
N LEU A 12 -6.29 7.23 -23.25
CA LEU A 12 -6.86 7.07 -21.92
C LEU A 12 -5.73 6.86 -20.92
N GLN A 13 -5.77 7.55 -19.79
CA GLN A 13 -4.77 7.43 -18.74
C GLN A 13 -5.42 7.37 -17.36
N SER A 14 -4.73 6.77 -16.42
CA SER A 14 -5.10 6.85 -15.01
C SER A 14 -4.94 8.28 -14.50
N LEU A 15 -5.86 8.74 -13.66
CA LEU A 15 -5.91 10.10 -13.15
C LEU A 15 -5.74 10.14 -11.65
N ASP A 16 -4.95 11.10 -11.17
CA ASP A 16 -4.90 11.47 -9.75
C ASP A 16 -5.79 12.70 -9.55
N VAL A 17 -6.87 12.55 -8.79
CA VAL A 17 -7.91 13.57 -8.63
C VAL A 17 -7.89 14.16 -7.23
N HIS A 18 -7.96 15.48 -7.18
CA HIS A 18 -8.17 16.23 -5.95
C HIS A 18 -9.29 17.24 -6.14
N LEU A 19 -10.42 17.02 -5.50
CA LEU A 19 -11.55 17.94 -5.50
C LEU A 19 -11.23 19.12 -4.58
N LYS A 20 -11.25 20.33 -5.13
CA LYS A 20 -11.06 21.56 -4.33
C LYS A 20 -12.33 21.90 -3.54
N ASN A 21 -13.46 21.61 -4.13
CA ASN A 21 -14.79 21.85 -3.54
C ASN A 21 -15.64 20.58 -3.71
N GLY A 22 -16.39 20.23 -2.65
CA GLY A 22 -17.23 19.05 -2.65
C GLY A 22 -16.47 17.74 -2.44
N HIS A 23 -17.18 16.64 -2.47
CA HIS A 23 -16.67 15.30 -2.24
C HIS A 23 -17.52 14.24 -2.93
N ILE A 24 -16.95 13.04 -3.14
CA ILE A 24 -17.69 11.84 -3.54
C ILE A 24 -17.70 10.91 -2.31
N ASN A 25 -18.86 10.72 -1.69
CA ASN A 25 -19.01 9.89 -0.47
C ASN A 25 -18.03 10.26 0.65
N GLY A 26 -17.78 11.56 0.85
CA GLY A 26 -16.81 12.05 1.83
C GLY A 26 -15.35 11.99 1.36
N ILE A 27 -15.07 11.56 0.13
CA ILE A 27 -13.72 11.45 -0.42
C ILE A 27 -13.41 12.68 -1.26
N THR A 28 -12.30 13.35 -0.97
CA THR A 28 -11.82 14.51 -1.72
C THR A 28 -10.62 14.18 -2.61
N LYS A 29 -9.88 13.10 -2.30
CA LYS A 29 -8.69 12.67 -3.05
C LYS A 29 -8.77 11.20 -3.39
N PHE A 30 -8.65 10.91 -4.67
CA PHE A 30 -8.77 9.56 -5.18
C PHE A 30 -8.00 9.39 -6.49
N LYS A 31 -7.81 8.14 -6.88
CA LYS A 31 -7.32 7.78 -8.21
C LYS A 31 -8.47 7.25 -9.05
N LEU A 32 -8.48 7.58 -10.31
CA LEU A 32 -9.28 6.92 -11.35
C LEU A 32 -8.30 6.08 -12.16
N LEU A 33 -8.36 4.78 -11.98
CA LEU A 33 -7.41 3.86 -12.58
C LEU A 33 -8.07 3.17 -13.78
N LEU A 34 -7.30 2.96 -14.83
CA LEU A 34 -7.71 2.05 -15.89
C LEU A 34 -7.81 0.64 -15.31
N PRO A 35 -8.90 -0.11 -15.56
CA PRO A 35 -9.07 -1.44 -14.96
C PRO A 35 -7.89 -2.38 -15.19
N LYS A 36 -7.29 -2.34 -16.38
CA LYS A 36 -6.12 -3.16 -16.73
C LYS A 36 -4.86 -2.87 -15.93
N THR A 37 -4.83 -1.78 -15.15
CA THR A 37 -3.70 -1.47 -14.27
C THR A 37 -3.68 -2.31 -13.00
N ARG A 38 -4.72 -3.07 -12.78
CA ARG A 38 -4.85 -4.09 -11.75
C ARG A 38 -5.03 -5.43 -12.45
N GLY A 39 -4.30 -6.44 -12.07
CA GLY A 39 -4.36 -7.76 -12.70
C GLY A 39 -5.80 -8.28 -12.75
N ASN A 40 -6.49 -8.22 -11.63
CA ASN A 40 -7.93 -8.44 -11.53
C ASN A 40 -8.60 -7.33 -10.71
N PRO A 41 -9.24 -6.34 -11.35
CA PRO A 41 -9.86 -5.23 -10.63
C PRO A 41 -11.09 -5.63 -9.80
N ASP A 42 -11.77 -6.72 -10.12
CA ASP A 42 -12.87 -7.24 -9.31
C ASP A 42 -12.34 -7.83 -8.00
N ASP A 43 -11.23 -8.55 -8.04
CA ASP A 43 -10.55 -9.06 -6.85
C ASP A 43 -10.06 -7.91 -5.95
N GLU A 44 -9.55 -6.84 -6.53
CA GLU A 44 -9.14 -5.64 -5.79
C GLU A 44 -10.32 -5.02 -5.01
N ILE A 45 -11.51 -4.94 -5.64
CA ILE A 45 -12.73 -4.44 -4.99
C ILE A 45 -13.13 -5.38 -3.85
N ILE A 46 -13.19 -6.68 -4.11
CA ILE A 46 -13.58 -7.70 -3.13
C ILE A 46 -12.64 -7.66 -1.91
N LEU A 47 -11.34 -7.63 -2.15
CA LEU A 47 -10.35 -7.64 -1.07
C LEU A 47 -10.40 -6.38 -0.23
N THR A 48 -10.61 -5.21 -0.82
CA THR A 48 -10.77 -3.99 -0.02
C THR A 48 -11.99 -4.06 0.90
N GLU A 49 -13.08 -4.72 0.49
CA GLU A 49 -14.25 -4.95 1.35
C GLU A 49 -13.95 -5.99 2.44
N ILE A 50 -13.30 -7.11 2.10
CA ILE A 50 -12.92 -8.15 3.06
C ILE A 50 -12.03 -7.54 4.17
N PHE A 51 -10.98 -6.82 3.80
CA PHE A 51 -10.09 -6.20 4.78
C PHE A 51 -10.82 -5.22 5.70
N ARG A 52 -11.70 -4.35 5.14
CA ARG A 52 -12.49 -3.43 5.96
C ARG A 52 -13.45 -4.16 6.89
N SER A 53 -14.09 -5.24 6.45
CA SER A 53 -14.98 -6.04 7.30
C SER A 53 -14.27 -6.65 8.50
N LEU A 54 -12.96 -6.91 8.35
CA LEU A 54 -12.08 -7.42 9.42
C LEU A 54 -11.39 -6.30 10.22
N ASN A 55 -11.83 -5.05 10.05
CA ASN A 55 -11.24 -3.88 10.70
C ASN A 55 -9.74 -3.67 10.39
N ILE A 56 -9.32 -4.12 9.20
CA ILE A 56 -8.02 -3.81 8.60
C ILE A 56 -8.23 -2.68 7.59
N MET A 57 -7.36 -1.68 7.61
CA MET A 57 -7.52 -0.51 6.76
C MET A 57 -7.35 -0.85 5.28
N ALA A 58 -8.33 -0.46 4.48
CA ALA A 58 -8.30 -0.58 3.04
C ALA A 58 -9.05 0.58 2.37
N PRO A 59 -8.64 1.04 1.18
CA PRO A 59 -9.29 2.11 0.47
C PRO A 59 -10.70 1.71 0.03
N ARG A 60 -11.61 2.68 -0.04
CA ARG A 60 -12.88 2.48 -0.76
C ARG A 60 -12.57 2.35 -2.23
N THR A 61 -12.91 1.20 -2.81
CA THR A 61 -12.59 0.85 -4.20
C THR A 61 -13.83 0.33 -4.90
N PHE A 62 -14.20 0.92 -6.03
CA PHE A 62 -15.39 0.55 -6.79
C PHE A 62 -15.31 1.06 -8.23
N TYR A 63 -16.11 0.51 -9.12
CA TYR A 63 -16.20 1.01 -10.48
C TYR A 63 -17.01 2.30 -10.58
N VAL A 64 -16.54 3.18 -11.47
CA VAL A 64 -17.25 4.40 -11.88
C VAL A 64 -17.25 4.53 -13.39
N THR A 65 -18.27 5.21 -13.92
CA THR A 65 -18.27 5.64 -15.30
C THR A 65 -17.84 7.11 -15.37
N VAL A 66 -16.72 7.35 -15.99
CA VAL A 66 -16.20 8.70 -16.22
C VAL A 66 -16.63 9.17 -17.61
N SER A 67 -17.23 10.35 -17.67
CA SER A 67 -17.64 10.97 -18.93
C SER A 67 -16.76 12.19 -19.22
N ASN A 68 -16.15 12.22 -20.40
CA ASN A 68 -15.38 13.35 -20.88
C ASN A 68 -15.76 13.62 -22.36
N GLN A 69 -16.27 14.80 -22.67
CA GLN A 69 -16.62 15.22 -24.03
C GLN A 69 -17.35 14.12 -24.84
N ALA A 70 -18.48 13.68 -24.37
CA ALA A 70 -19.33 12.65 -24.97
C ALA A 70 -18.75 11.21 -24.96
N LYS A 71 -17.56 10.98 -24.45
CA LYS A 71 -17.00 9.63 -24.29
C LYS A 71 -17.17 9.16 -22.86
N LYS A 72 -17.58 7.90 -22.71
CA LYS A 72 -17.75 7.23 -21.41
C LYS A 72 -16.69 6.13 -21.28
N SER A 73 -16.01 6.11 -20.15
CA SER A 73 -15.02 5.08 -19.80
C SER A 73 -15.31 4.51 -18.43
N ARG A 74 -15.32 3.19 -18.31
CA ARG A 74 -15.36 2.50 -17.00
C ARG A 74 -13.99 2.57 -16.38
N MET A 75 -13.91 3.11 -15.17
CA MET A 75 -12.65 3.24 -14.42
C MET A 75 -12.82 2.68 -13.01
N LEU A 76 -11.73 2.26 -12.42
CA LEU A 76 -11.68 1.88 -11.02
C LEU A 76 -11.41 3.13 -10.19
N PHE A 77 -12.37 3.48 -9.33
CA PHE A 77 -12.18 4.51 -8.31
C PHE A 77 -11.47 3.90 -7.12
N GLN A 78 -10.40 4.54 -6.67
CA GLN A 78 -9.67 4.12 -5.48
C GLN A 78 -9.34 5.33 -4.61
N GLU A 79 -9.82 5.32 -3.37
CA GLU A 79 -9.54 6.35 -2.37
C GLU A 79 -8.04 6.44 -2.08
N LYS A 80 -7.54 7.65 -1.86
CA LYS A 80 -6.16 7.85 -1.38
C LYS A 80 -6.12 7.81 0.14
N ALA A 81 -5.02 7.28 0.68
CA ALA A 81 -4.76 7.24 2.11
C ALA A 81 -4.51 8.66 2.67
N THR A 82 -5.59 9.35 3.00
CA THR A 82 -5.63 10.71 3.55
C THR A 82 -6.31 10.72 4.91
N LYS A 83 -6.58 11.91 5.44
CA LYS A 83 -7.32 12.07 6.70
C LYS A 83 -8.71 11.42 6.61
N GLU A 84 -9.43 11.67 5.52
CA GLU A 84 -10.78 11.12 5.31
C GLU A 84 -10.78 9.59 5.27
N PHE A 85 -9.73 9.00 4.70
CA PHE A 85 -9.50 7.55 4.72
C PHE A 85 -9.32 7.03 6.15
N LEU A 86 -8.52 7.71 6.98
CA LEU A 86 -8.32 7.32 8.37
C LEU A 86 -9.62 7.44 9.18
N GLU A 87 -10.35 8.53 9.02
CA GLU A 87 -11.63 8.75 9.70
C GLU A 87 -12.67 7.68 9.30
N PHE A 88 -12.74 7.34 8.01
CA PHE A 88 -13.63 6.28 7.53
C PHE A 88 -13.27 4.92 8.12
N ASN A 89 -11.98 4.60 8.23
CA ASN A 89 -11.48 3.38 8.86
C ASN A 89 -11.43 3.47 10.40
N LYS A 90 -12.05 4.49 11.01
CA LYS A 90 -12.14 4.70 12.46
C LYS A 90 -10.77 4.79 13.14
N ARG A 91 -9.85 5.52 12.51
CA ARG A 91 -8.52 5.80 13.04
C ARG A 91 -8.32 7.28 13.28
N LYS A 92 -7.62 7.63 14.38
CA LYS A 92 -7.15 9.00 14.63
C LYS A 92 -6.17 9.44 13.56
N GLU A 93 -6.09 10.73 13.27
CA GLU A 93 -5.11 11.26 12.33
C GLU A 93 -3.69 10.99 12.86
N SER A 94 -2.89 10.27 12.07
CA SER A 94 -1.49 9.97 12.35
C SER A 94 -0.73 9.75 11.03
N VAL A 95 0.58 9.49 11.14
CA VAL A 95 1.41 9.30 9.96
C VAL A 95 1.10 7.98 9.25
N ILE A 96 1.06 8.06 7.92
CA ILE A 96 1.02 6.91 7.02
C ILE A 96 2.39 6.81 6.36
N LEU A 97 3.00 5.65 6.47
CA LEU A 97 4.32 5.34 5.92
C LEU A 97 4.17 4.37 4.75
N GLU A 98 5.02 4.53 3.75
CA GLU A 98 5.12 3.64 2.59
C GLU A 98 6.58 3.55 2.18
N GLY A 99 6.97 2.53 1.40
CA GLY A 99 8.33 2.44 0.88
C GLY A 99 8.63 3.54 -0.13
N ASP A 100 9.88 4.00 -0.15
CA ASP A 100 10.34 5.03 -1.06
C ASP A 100 10.82 4.42 -2.37
N GLU A 101 10.00 4.50 -3.40
CA GLU A 101 10.28 3.94 -4.72
C GLU A 101 11.11 4.86 -5.64
N ARG A 102 11.55 6.05 -5.16
CA ARG A 102 12.22 7.03 -6.03
C ARG A 102 13.50 6.52 -6.64
N TYR A 103 14.19 5.64 -5.94
CA TYR A 103 15.47 5.06 -6.35
C TYR A 103 15.35 3.70 -7.04
N LEU A 104 14.14 3.15 -7.17
CA LEU A 104 13.92 1.84 -7.80
C LEU A 104 14.03 1.88 -9.33
N TYR A 105 13.98 3.06 -9.91
CA TYR A 105 13.97 3.30 -11.36
C TYR A 105 15.14 4.17 -11.80
N ASP A 106 16.23 4.17 -11.03
CA ASP A 106 17.47 4.85 -11.39
C ASP A 106 18.28 3.92 -12.27
N ASP A 107 18.50 4.30 -13.53
CA ASP A 107 19.19 3.50 -14.55
C ASP A 107 20.62 3.13 -14.13
N ASP A 108 21.25 3.94 -13.25
CA ASP A 108 22.58 3.67 -12.70
C ASP A 108 22.61 2.52 -11.66
N LEU A 109 21.43 2.09 -11.16
CA LEU A 109 21.27 1.00 -10.19
C LEU A 109 20.91 -0.35 -10.82
N ASP A 110 20.89 -0.45 -12.15
CA ASP A 110 20.46 -1.65 -12.88
C ASP A 110 21.22 -2.94 -12.50
N HIS A 111 22.43 -2.83 -11.98
CA HIS A 111 23.22 -3.98 -11.50
C HIS A 111 22.85 -4.44 -10.08
N PHE A 112 22.08 -3.64 -9.33
CA PHE A 112 21.60 -3.97 -7.98
C PHE A 112 20.08 -4.26 -7.95
N THR A 113 19.44 -4.33 -9.10
CA THR A 113 17.98 -4.20 -9.25
C THR A 113 17.15 -5.26 -8.55
N ASN A 114 17.61 -6.48 -8.42
CA ASN A 114 16.80 -7.52 -7.77
C ASN A 114 16.70 -7.34 -6.26
N SER A 115 17.76 -6.91 -5.57
CA SER A 115 17.75 -6.71 -4.13
C SER A 115 17.16 -5.36 -3.72
N ALA A 116 17.43 -4.27 -4.46
CA ALA A 116 16.86 -2.95 -4.17
C ALA A 116 15.34 -2.91 -4.35
N TYR A 117 14.78 -3.75 -5.20
CA TYR A 117 13.35 -3.88 -5.42
C TYR A 117 12.58 -4.30 -4.17
N TYR A 118 13.23 -5.06 -3.30
CA TYR A 118 12.64 -5.59 -2.07
C TYR A 118 12.94 -4.74 -0.83
N PHE A 119 13.89 -3.82 -0.90
CA PHE A 119 14.34 -3.03 0.24
C PHE A 119 14.29 -1.54 -0.08
N SER A 120 13.23 -0.89 0.33
CA SER A 120 13.15 0.56 0.27
C SER A 120 12.96 1.15 1.67
N LEU A 121 13.67 2.22 1.96
CA LEU A 121 13.44 2.99 3.17
C LEU A 121 12.02 3.56 3.15
N SER A 122 11.46 3.77 4.33
CA SER A 122 10.12 4.33 4.45
C SER A 122 10.11 5.83 4.15
N LYS A 123 9.05 6.28 3.51
CA LYS A 123 8.71 7.69 3.34
C LYS A 123 7.31 7.98 3.91
N ILE A 124 7.08 9.24 4.23
CA ILE A 124 5.79 9.70 4.72
C ILE A 124 4.86 9.97 3.53
N SER A 125 3.71 9.29 3.50
CA SER A 125 2.70 9.43 2.45
C SER A 125 1.83 10.68 2.66
N ASN A 126 1.45 10.98 3.90
CA ASN A 126 0.56 12.10 4.25
C ASN A 126 1.32 13.32 4.80
N LYS A 127 2.34 13.81 4.09
CA LYS A 127 3.25 14.91 4.52
C LYS A 127 2.56 16.15 5.06
N LYS A 128 1.36 16.49 4.56
CA LYS A 128 0.59 17.65 5.03
C LYS A 128 0.25 17.62 6.53
N LEU A 129 0.29 16.45 7.16
CA LEU A 129 0.14 16.31 8.60
C LEU A 129 1.25 17.04 9.35
N ILE A 130 2.49 16.96 8.85
CA ILE A 130 3.67 17.61 9.45
C ILE A 130 3.56 19.12 9.35
N ASP A 131 3.16 19.60 8.16
CA ASP A 131 3.06 21.04 7.90
C ASP A 131 2.05 21.71 8.82
N LYS A 132 0.96 21.00 9.13
CA LYS A 132 -0.12 21.51 9.98
C LYS A 132 0.19 21.43 11.49
N ASN A 133 1.00 20.45 11.89
CA ASN A 133 1.25 20.14 13.29
C ASN A 133 2.72 19.84 13.55
N PRO A 134 3.57 20.88 13.74
CA PRO A 134 4.99 20.67 14.01
C PRO A 134 5.29 19.82 15.25
N GLU A 135 4.39 19.81 16.24
CA GLU A 135 4.47 18.98 17.44
C GLU A 135 4.56 17.48 17.10
N TYR A 136 3.89 17.05 16.03
CA TYR A 136 3.92 15.66 15.57
C TYR A 136 5.27 15.20 15.02
N LYS A 137 6.21 16.12 14.77
CA LYS A 137 7.53 15.77 14.20
C LYS A 137 8.23 14.68 15.01
N LYS A 138 8.21 14.76 16.35
CA LYS A 138 8.87 13.76 17.20
C LYS A 138 8.27 12.37 17.04
N ILE A 139 6.93 12.31 17.03
CA ILE A 139 6.19 11.04 16.84
C ILE A 139 6.48 10.45 15.47
N ILE A 140 6.52 11.31 14.46
CA ILE A 140 6.76 10.91 13.07
C ILE A 140 8.19 10.41 12.89
N ILE A 141 9.18 11.14 13.43
CA ILE A 141 10.58 10.72 13.38
C ILE A 141 10.73 9.36 14.05
N HIS A 142 10.13 9.18 15.22
CA HIS A 142 10.17 7.90 15.93
C HIS A 142 9.58 6.76 15.07
N ALA A 143 8.40 6.95 14.49
CA ALA A 143 7.78 5.94 13.63
C ALA A 143 8.63 5.62 12.38
N VAL A 144 9.14 6.65 11.69
CA VAL A 144 10.03 6.47 10.52
C VAL A 144 11.29 5.72 10.91
N THR A 145 11.91 6.09 12.03
CA THR A 145 13.13 5.41 12.53
C THR A 145 12.87 3.95 12.80
N LEU A 146 11.82 3.62 13.56
CA LEU A 146 11.46 2.23 13.87
C LEU A 146 11.20 1.39 12.62
N LEU A 147 10.46 1.94 11.64
CA LEU A 147 10.18 1.20 10.41
C LEU A 147 11.44 1.01 9.57
N ASN A 148 12.32 2.02 9.51
CA ASN A 148 13.58 1.91 8.79
C ASN A 148 14.57 0.96 9.47
N GLU A 149 14.71 1.01 10.80
CA GLU A 149 15.49 0.04 11.56
C GLU A 149 15.04 -1.39 11.29
N PHE A 150 13.75 -1.56 11.19
CA PHE A 150 13.13 -2.82 10.88
C PHE A 150 13.48 -3.29 9.45
N TYR A 151 13.32 -2.44 8.41
CA TYR A 151 13.71 -2.79 7.04
C TYR A 151 15.22 -3.07 6.91
N LEU A 152 16.06 -2.26 7.55
CA LEU A 152 17.50 -2.48 7.56
C LEU A 152 17.92 -3.75 8.34
N GLY A 153 17.22 -4.05 9.43
CA GLY A 153 17.41 -5.29 10.19
C GLY A 153 17.07 -6.52 9.34
N ALA A 154 15.98 -6.46 8.59
CA ALA A 154 15.57 -7.52 7.67
C ALA A 154 16.58 -7.70 6.52
N LEU A 155 17.09 -6.60 5.97
CA LEU A 155 18.13 -6.62 4.93
C LEU A 155 19.43 -7.24 5.45
N ASN A 156 19.89 -6.83 6.64
CA ASN A 156 21.11 -7.37 7.24
C ASN A 156 21.00 -8.87 7.51
N HIS A 157 19.84 -9.32 7.98
CA HIS A 157 19.57 -10.74 8.20
C HIS A 157 19.59 -11.51 6.88
N TYR A 158 18.96 -10.99 5.85
CA TYR A 158 18.97 -11.57 4.52
C TYR A 158 20.39 -11.68 3.93
N ILE A 159 21.19 -10.62 4.01
CA ILE A 159 22.57 -10.62 3.51
C ILE A 159 23.43 -11.63 4.27
N ALA A 160 23.22 -11.78 5.58
CA ALA A 160 24.00 -12.68 6.43
C ALA A 160 23.65 -14.16 6.20
N GLU A 161 22.38 -14.48 5.95
CA GLU A 161 21.93 -15.87 5.83
C GLU A 161 22.02 -16.43 4.42
N ASN A 162 21.76 -15.62 3.38
CA ASN A 162 21.73 -16.13 2.01
C ASN A 162 21.93 -15.05 0.95
N LEU A 163 23.04 -15.10 0.26
CA LEU A 163 23.25 -14.35 -0.97
C LEU A 163 22.44 -14.90 -2.16
N TYR A 164 21.80 -16.05 -2.04
CA TYR A 164 21.26 -16.80 -3.20
C TYR A 164 19.82 -17.31 -3.07
N ASP A 165 19.19 -17.27 -1.89
CA ASP A 165 17.83 -17.80 -1.73
C ASP A 165 16.96 -16.83 -0.92
N TYR A 166 16.18 -16.02 -1.65
CA TYR A 166 15.33 -15.00 -1.08
C TYR A 166 13.99 -15.59 -0.64
N ASP A 167 13.87 -15.95 0.62
CA ASP A 167 12.59 -16.32 1.22
C ASP A 167 11.85 -15.07 1.72
N TYR A 168 10.93 -14.59 0.90
CA TYR A 168 10.10 -13.42 1.20
C TYR A 168 9.28 -13.57 2.49
N SER A 169 8.93 -14.80 2.87
CA SER A 169 8.18 -15.10 4.09
C SER A 169 8.98 -14.79 5.35
N LYS A 170 10.29 -14.97 5.34
CA LYS A 170 11.17 -14.68 6.49
C LYS A 170 11.28 -13.19 6.77
N VAL A 171 11.34 -12.35 5.73
CA VAL A 171 11.36 -10.89 5.89
C VAL A 171 10.04 -10.39 6.47
N GLN A 172 8.94 -10.99 6.09
CA GLN A 172 7.63 -10.67 6.66
C GLN A 172 7.50 -11.07 8.12
N ASN A 173 8.00 -12.25 8.48
CA ASN A 173 8.01 -12.71 9.87
C ASN A 173 8.82 -11.77 10.76
N LEU A 174 9.92 -11.22 10.26
CA LEU A 174 10.68 -10.19 10.97
C LEU A 174 9.88 -8.89 11.16
N LEU A 175 9.00 -8.51 10.22
CA LEU A 175 8.10 -7.36 10.37
C LEU A 175 7.06 -7.59 11.47
N LEU A 176 6.69 -8.80 11.73
CA LEU A 176 5.64 -9.17 12.67
C LEU A 176 6.14 -9.43 14.08
N ASP A 177 7.35 -9.96 14.20
CA ASP A 177 7.89 -10.46 15.47
C ASP A 177 8.27 -9.37 16.49
N ARG A 178 8.26 -8.09 16.10
CA ARG A 178 8.60 -6.97 17.00
C ARG A 178 7.42 -6.18 17.55
N SER A 179 6.19 -6.44 17.13
CA SER A 179 5.02 -5.82 17.75
C SER A 179 4.68 -6.53 19.06
N LYS A 180 5.06 -5.95 20.18
CA LYS A 180 4.86 -6.50 21.53
C LYS A 180 3.41 -6.53 22.02
N THR A 181 2.41 -6.21 21.19
CA THR A 181 1.01 -6.18 21.60
C THR A 181 0.20 -7.24 20.86
N LYS A 182 -0.37 -8.19 21.61
CA LYS A 182 -1.19 -9.31 21.09
C LYS A 182 -2.28 -8.93 20.10
N ILE A 183 -2.86 -7.73 20.22
CA ILE A 183 -3.95 -7.27 19.34
C ILE A 183 -3.44 -6.95 17.93
N LEU A 184 -2.20 -6.50 17.82
CA LEU A 184 -1.58 -6.10 16.54
C LEU A 184 -0.95 -7.28 15.81
N GLU A 185 -0.37 -8.22 16.56
CA GLU A 185 0.07 -9.50 16.03
C GLU A 185 -1.09 -10.16 15.28
N ASN A 186 -2.27 -10.21 15.89
CA ASN A 186 -3.44 -10.82 15.27
C ASN A 186 -3.88 -10.10 13.97
N LYS A 187 -3.83 -8.76 13.90
CA LYS A 187 -4.20 -8.04 12.67
C LYS A 187 -3.20 -8.26 11.52
N ASN A 188 -1.93 -8.28 11.83
CA ASN A 188 -0.90 -8.55 10.84
C ASN A 188 -0.96 -10.00 10.36
N ASP A 189 -1.21 -10.96 11.25
CA ASP A 189 -1.38 -12.35 10.90
C ASP A 189 -2.60 -12.55 9.99
N ILE A 190 -3.73 -11.94 10.33
CA ILE A 190 -4.94 -11.97 9.49
C ILE A 190 -4.64 -11.33 8.13
N TYR A 191 -3.97 -10.18 8.12
CA TYR A 191 -3.58 -9.51 6.88
C TYR A 191 -2.74 -10.42 5.99
N ASN A 192 -1.66 -10.99 6.53
CA ASN A 192 -0.78 -11.86 5.79
C ASN A 192 -1.49 -13.14 5.30
N ASN A 193 -2.28 -13.78 6.15
CA ASN A 193 -3.02 -14.98 5.77
C ASN A 193 -3.97 -14.72 4.59
N ILE A 194 -4.64 -13.57 4.57
CA ILE A 194 -5.50 -13.18 3.43
C ILE A 194 -4.66 -12.91 2.20
N ILE A 195 -3.55 -12.18 2.32
CA ILE A 195 -2.63 -11.91 1.21
C ILE A 195 -2.14 -13.23 0.58
N PHE A 196 -1.73 -14.19 1.40
CA PHE A 196 -1.32 -15.51 0.92
C PHE A 196 -2.48 -16.24 0.25
N ALA A 197 -3.64 -16.32 0.91
CA ALA A 197 -4.81 -17.05 0.42
C ALA A 197 -5.36 -16.48 -0.90
N THR A 198 -5.07 -15.24 -1.23
CA THR A 198 -5.60 -14.53 -2.40
C THR A 198 -4.54 -14.20 -3.45
N ASN A 199 -3.34 -14.75 -3.30
CA ASN A 199 -2.19 -14.45 -4.18
C ASN A 199 -1.91 -12.95 -4.37
N SER A 200 -2.11 -12.16 -3.29
CA SER A 200 -2.00 -10.69 -3.32
C SER A 200 -0.61 -10.20 -2.96
N TYR A 201 0.42 -10.95 -3.29
CA TYR A 201 1.81 -10.71 -2.87
C TYR A 201 2.39 -9.35 -3.28
N HIS A 202 1.83 -8.74 -4.32
CA HIS A 202 2.29 -7.42 -4.78
C HIS A 202 2.13 -6.33 -3.71
N SER A 203 1.15 -6.46 -2.81
CA SER A 203 0.95 -5.55 -1.68
C SER A 203 2.02 -5.67 -0.60
N LEU A 204 2.82 -6.74 -0.60
CA LEU A 204 3.88 -6.99 0.38
C LEU A 204 5.22 -6.39 -0.04
N ILE A 205 5.37 -6.06 -1.31
CA ILE A 205 6.58 -5.41 -1.81
C ILE A 205 6.77 -4.08 -1.06
N PRO A 206 7.94 -3.78 -0.49
CA PRO A 206 8.13 -2.63 0.40
C PRO A 206 7.63 -1.30 -0.13
N HIS A 207 7.77 -1.03 -1.43
CA HIS A 207 7.30 0.21 -2.05
C HIS A 207 5.76 0.29 -2.21
N ASN A 208 5.05 -0.85 -2.18
CA ASN A 208 3.58 -0.90 -2.17
C ASN A 208 3.03 -1.04 -0.76
N ARG A 209 3.85 -1.54 0.16
CA ARG A 209 3.43 -1.79 1.53
C ARG A 209 3.23 -0.48 2.28
N LYS A 210 2.05 -0.31 2.84
CA LYS A 210 1.68 0.88 3.59
C LYS A 210 1.35 0.52 5.03
N PHE A 211 1.77 1.40 5.94
CA PHE A 211 1.48 1.28 7.36
C PHE A 211 0.94 2.58 7.92
N TYR A 212 -0.05 2.46 8.78
CA TYR A 212 -0.49 3.51 9.66
C TYR A 212 0.25 3.37 11.00
N TRP A 213 0.77 4.47 11.51
CA TRP A 213 1.34 4.50 12.85
C TRP A 213 0.26 4.79 13.88
N ASN A 214 -0.06 3.80 14.71
CA ASN A 214 -0.92 3.98 15.87
C ASN A 214 -0.08 4.51 17.02
N ALA A 215 -0.10 5.83 17.22
CA ALA A 215 0.71 6.50 18.27
C ALA A 215 0.28 6.12 19.70
N GLU A 216 -0.98 5.71 19.89
CA GLU A 216 -1.52 5.30 21.19
C GLU A 216 -0.95 3.94 21.63
N HIS A 217 -0.84 3.03 20.69
CA HIS A 217 -0.30 1.68 20.91
C HIS A 217 1.17 1.55 20.52
N GLN A 218 1.79 2.61 19.99
CA GLN A 218 3.16 2.63 19.47
C GLN A 218 3.47 1.47 18.51
N SER A 219 2.62 1.31 17.52
CA SER A 219 2.65 0.14 16.64
C SER A 219 2.17 0.46 15.24
N PHE A 220 2.53 -0.40 14.30
CA PHE A 220 2.12 -0.30 12.90
C PHE A 220 0.88 -1.14 12.63
N GLU A 221 -0.12 -0.54 11.98
CA GLU A 221 -1.25 -1.27 11.41
C GLU A 221 -1.13 -1.31 9.88
N PRO A 222 -1.28 -2.48 9.25
CA PRO A 222 -1.17 -2.59 7.80
C PRO A 222 -2.34 -1.90 7.09
N ILE A 223 -2.05 -1.33 5.92
CA ILE A 223 -3.05 -0.80 5.00
C ILE A 223 -2.97 -1.62 3.71
N TYR A 224 -4.06 -2.25 3.32
CA TYR A 224 -4.11 -2.95 2.04
C TYR A 224 -4.03 -1.95 0.88
N TYR A 225 -3.14 -2.23 -0.07
CA TYR A 225 -2.96 -1.43 -1.27
C TYR A 225 -2.30 -2.26 -2.37
N ASP A 226 -2.87 -2.23 -3.57
CA ASP A 226 -2.28 -2.76 -4.80
C ASP A 226 -1.77 -4.21 -4.71
N GLY A 227 -2.67 -5.14 -4.40
CA GLY A 227 -2.31 -6.54 -4.21
C GLY A 227 -2.01 -7.30 -5.50
N ASN A 228 -2.46 -6.80 -6.65
CA ASN A 228 -2.46 -7.52 -7.93
C ASN A 228 -3.03 -8.95 -7.77
N SER A 229 -4.16 -9.02 -7.09
CA SER A 229 -4.74 -10.24 -6.54
C SER A 229 -5.28 -11.17 -7.60
N ASN A 230 -5.26 -12.47 -7.29
CA ASN A 230 -5.91 -13.50 -8.08
C ASN A 230 -6.54 -14.53 -7.15
N ILE A 231 -7.76 -14.22 -6.68
CA ILE A 231 -8.47 -15.00 -5.65
C ILE A 231 -8.78 -16.43 -6.12
N LEU A 232 -9.03 -16.60 -7.41
CA LEU A 232 -9.41 -17.89 -7.98
C LEU A 232 -8.22 -18.72 -8.46
N ALA A 233 -7.00 -18.19 -8.42
CA ALA A 233 -5.83 -18.97 -8.78
C ALA A 233 -5.51 -20.02 -7.71
N PRO A 234 -5.06 -21.22 -8.11
CA PRO A 234 -4.56 -22.20 -7.17
C PRO A 234 -3.45 -21.62 -6.30
N LEU A 235 -3.46 -21.94 -5.02
CA LEU A 235 -2.34 -21.62 -4.14
C LEU A 235 -1.11 -22.41 -4.58
N ASN A 236 -0.04 -21.72 -4.89
CA ASN A 236 1.24 -22.37 -5.15
C ASN A 236 1.93 -22.62 -3.79
N ILE A 237 1.67 -23.80 -3.22
CA ILE A 237 2.17 -24.19 -1.89
C ILE A 237 3.65 -24.63 -1.95
N GLU A 238 4.22 -24.75 -3.15
CA GLU A 238 5.59 -25.24 -3.37
C GLU A 238 6.66 -24.13 -3.47
N LYS A 239 6.35 -22.93 -2.98
CA LYS A 239 7.35 -21.83 -2.98
C LYS A 239 7.57 -21.26 -1.61
#